data_a9b7bf40833edbc2a576d8c0341e5efc
#
_entry.id   a9b7bf40833edbc2a576d8c0341e5efc
#
_cell.length_a   1.000
_cell.length_b   1.000
_cell.length_c   1.000
_cell.angle_alpha   90.00
_cell.angle_beta   90.00
_cell.angle_gamma   90.00
#
_symmetry.space_group_name_H-M   'P 1'
#
loop_
_entity.id
_entity.type
_entity.pdbx_description
1 polymer ?
#
loop_
_entity_poly.entity_id
_entity_poly.type
_entity_poly.pdbx_seq_one_letter_code
_entity_poly.pdbx_strand_id
1 'polypeptide(L)'
;DAKLLAVAETSLRGKVAESALDVFSPLIVEALSTVYENRGEALAQHVSMFKTGTGGARDSRMVKGILIRRRVLMNDLPNDIRDAKVVCLDGDIKIREMVRDTELKITSADALDSFIGAERDRKEEIFQGILESGATVVLCSGEIDKDILHLLCDSGILAVEKLDSTELRNASDATSSRIIENPLDIEESDLGFCGHA
;
A
#
# COMPACT_ATOMS: atom_id res chain seq x y z
N ASP A 1 10.57 18.27 -25.58
CA ASP A 1 9.56 17.18 -25.71
C ASP A 1 9.64 16.46 -27.08
N ALA A 2 9.64 17.17 -28.22
CA ALA A 2 9.68 16.51 -29.53
C ALA A 2 10.92 15.61 -29.74
N LYS A 3 12.08 15.99 -29.19
CA LYS A 3 13.30 15.17 -29.29
C LYS A 3 13.21 13.92 -28.42
N LEU A 4 12.64 14.00 -27.23
CA LEU A 4 12.43 12.85 -26.35
C LEU A 4 11.45 11.86 -26.96
N LEU A 5 10.38 12.36 -27.60
CA LEU A 5 9.43 11.54 -28.31
C LEU A 5 10.10 10.76 -29.45
N ALA A 6 10.91 11.43 -30.29
CA ALA A 6 11.63 10.78 -31.38
C ALA A 6 12.61 9.70 -30.86
N VAL A 7 13.26 9.93 -29.73
CA VAL A 7 14.13 8.93 -29.08
C VAL A 7 13.31 7.74 -28.59
N ALA A 8 12.16 7.98 -27.94
CA ALA A 8 11.28 6.92 -27.47
C ALA A 8 10.73 6.07 -28.62
N GLU A 9 10.25 6.70 -29.69
CA GLU A 9 9.79 6.01 -30.90
C GLU A 9 10.90 5.14 -31.54
N THR A 10 12.10 5.71 -31.67
CA THR A 10 13.24 4.97 -32.20
C THR A 10 13.61 3.76 -31.35
N SER A 11 13.55 3.92 -30.04
CA SER A 11 13.83 2.84 -29.07
C SER A 11 12.83 1.71 -29.12
N LEU A 12 11.55 2.02 -29.39
CA LEU A 12 10.46 1.06 -29.43
C LEU A 12 10.30 0.41 -30.83
N ARG A 13 10.81 1.06 -31.88
CA ARG A 13 10.69 0.56 -33.25
C ARG A 13 11.31 -0.83 -33.38
N GLY A 14 10.54 -1.76 -33.94
CA GLY A 14 10.92 -3.17 -34.07
C GLY A 14 10.76 -4.03 -32.81
N LYS A 15 10.37 -3.43 -31.66
CA LYS A 15 10.11 -4.15 -30.41
C LYS A 15 8.62 -4.25 -30.08
N VAL A 16 7.82 -3.30 -30.57
CA VAL A 16 6.37 -3.29 -30.39
C VAL A 16 5.70 -3.14 -31.77
N ALA A 17 4.39 -3.45 -31.82
CA ALA A 17 3.62 -3.22 -33.06
C ALA A 17 3.58 -1.73 -33.38
N GLU A 18 3.64 -1.37 -34.66
CA GLU A 18 3.62 0.05 -35.11
C GLU A 18 2.40 0.81 -34.58
N SER A 19 1.24 0.16 -34.51
CA SER A 19 0.02 0.74 -33.93
C SER A 19 0.08 1.04 -32.44
N ALA A 20 1.08 0.53 -31.73
CA ALA A 20 1.32 0.77 -30.31
C ALA A 20 2.38 1.86 -30.06
N LEU A 21 3.17 2.23 -31.07
CA LEU A 21 4.17 3.29 -30.96
C LEU A 21 3.54 4.63 -30.60
N ASP A 22 2.44 4.98 -31.30
CA ASP A 22 1.72 6.25 -31.07
C ASP A 22 1.14 6.37 -29.65
N VAL A 23 0.94 5.24 -28.97
CA VAL A 23 0.41 5.19 -27.60
C VAL A 23 1.53 5.15 -26.57
N PHE A 24 2.50 4.26 -26.73
CA PHE A 24 3.52 4.05 -25.71
C PHE A 24 4.60 5.11 -25.70
N SER A 25 4.97 5.68 -26.85
CA SER A 25 6.02 6.70 -26.89
C SER A 25 5.69 7.94 -26.07
N PRO A 26 4.50 8.57 -26.18
CA PRO A 26 4.14 9.69 -25.34
C PRO A 26 4.00 9.30 -23.85
N LEU A 27 3.45 8.12 -23.54
CA LEU A 27 3.31 7.65 -22.15
C LEU A 27 4.67 7.46 -21.47
N ILE A 28 5.66 6.92 -22.17
CA ILE A 28 7.02 6.75 -21.63
C ILE A 28 7.68 8.11 -21.40
N VAL A 29 7.55 9.03 -22.34
CA VAL A 29 8.11 10.38 -22.18
C VAL A 29 7.44 11.09 -21.01
N GLU A 30 6.13 11.02 -20.87
CA GLU A 30 5.39 11.61 -19.77
C GLU A 30 5.81 11.00 -18.42
N ALA A 31 5.91 9.68 -18.34
CA ALA A 31 6.32 8.98 -17.12
C ALA A 31 7.73 9.38 -16.67
N LEU A 32 8.70 9.34 -17.58
CA LEU A 32 10.08 9.71 -17.27
C LEU A 32 10.25 11.20 -16.95
N SER A 33 9.49 12.08 -17.63
CA SER A 33 9.49 13.51 -17.31
C SER A 33 8.92 13.77 -15.92
N THR A 34 7.85 13.10 -15.53
CA THR A 34 7.26 13.21 -14.20
C THR A 34 8.24 12.75 -13.11
N VAL A 35 8.95 11.64 -13.33
CA VAL A 35 9.97 11.17 -12.39
C VAL A 35 11.12 12.17 -12.29
N TYR A 36 11.58 12.70 -13.42
CA TYR A 36 12.66 13.70 -13.44
C TYR A 36 12.29 14.98 -12.72
N GLU A 37 11.09 15.50 -12.93
CA GLU A 37 10.60 16.72 -12.25
C GLU A 37 10.55 16.55 -10.72
N ASN A 38 10.19 15.36 -10.24
CA ASN A 38 10.04 15.12 -8.81
C ASN A 38 11.36 14.72 -8.10
N ARG A 39 12.26 14.05 -8.80
CA ARG A 39 13.49 13.47 -8.19
C ARG A 39 14.80 14.05 -8.74
N GLY A 40 14.74 14.84 -9.81
CA GLY A 40 15.93 15.38 -10.49
C GLY A 40 16.68 14.36 -11.36
N GLU A 41 16.23 13.12 -11.41
CA GLU A 41 16.79 12.05 -12.25
C GLU A 41 15.68 11.13 -12.79
N ALA A 42 15.79 10.73 -14.05
CA ALA A 42 14.82 9.89 -14.73
C ALA A 42 15.27 8.42 -14.73
N LEU A 43 15.17 7.74 -13.59
CA LEU A 43 15.52 6.33 -13.48
C LEU A 43 14.33 5.44 -13.83
N ALA A 44 14.53 4.47 -14.70
CA ALA A 44 13.50 3.53 -15.13
C ALA A 44 12.94 2.67 -13.95
N GLN A 45 13.72 2.51 -12.89
CA GLN A 45 13.28 1.78 -11.69
C GLN A 45 12.10 2.44 -10.96
N HIS A 46 11.86 3.74 -11.18
CA HIS A 46 10.74 4.47 -10.60
C HIS A 46 9.48 4.46 -11.48
N VAL A 47 9.55 3.78 -12.62
CA VAL A 47 8.42 3.59 -13.54
C VAL A 47 8.04 2.12 -13.57
N SER A 48 6.87 1.79 -13.05
CA SER A 48 6.34 0.43 -13.06
C SER A 48 5.31 0.25 -14.17
N MET A 49 5.41 -0.84 -14.93
CA MET A 49 4.45 -1.18 -15.97
C MET A 49 3.56 -2.33 -15.50
N PHE A 50 2.26 -2.11 -15.51
CA PHE A 50 1.28 -3.13 -15.18
C PHE A 50 0.46 -3.53 -16.40
N LYS A 51 0.28 -4.83 -16.59
CA LYS A 51 -0.58 -5.38 -17.64
C LYS A 51 -1.92 -5.78 -17.03
N THR A 52 -3.00 -5.18 -17.51
CA THR A 52 -4.37 -5.60 -17.18
C THR A 52 -4.80 -6.74 -18.09
N GLY A 53 -5.70 -7.60 -17.63
CA GLY A 53 -6.21 -8.73 -18.43
C GLY A 53 -7.26 -8.32 -19.47
N THR A 54 -7.67 -7.05 -19.52
CA THR A 54 -8.73 -6.51 -20.37
C THR A 54 -8.26 -5.26 -21.10
N GLY A 55 -8.85 -4.99 -22.28
CA GLY A 55 -8.51 -3.83 -23.10
C GLY A 55 -7.38 -4.07 -24.08
N GLY A 56 -7.05 -3.05 -24.86
CA GLY A 56 -5.99 -3.04 -25.85
C GLY A 56 -4.88 -2.03 -25.52
N ALA A 57 -3.87 -1.94 -26.37
CA ALA A 57 -2.77 -0.99 -26.20
C ALA A 57 -3.24 0.48 -26.12
N ARG A 58 -4.34 0.81 -26.81
CA ARG A 58 -4.91 2.16 -26.82
C ARG A 58 -5.58 2.56 -25.50
N ASP A 59 -5.91 1.58 -24.66
CA ASP A 59 -6.51 1.82 -23.34
C ASP A 59 -5.43 2.03 -22.26
N SER A 60 -4.16 1.97 -22.65
CA SER A 60 -3.03 2.21 -21.75
C SER A 60 -3.01 3.67 -21.31
N ARG A 61 -2.79 3.87 -20.03
CA ARG A 61 -2.73 5.20 -19.41
C ARG A 61 -1.63 5.27 -18.36
N MET A 62 -1.11 6.46 -18.14
CA MET A 62 -0.23 6.74 -17.04
C MET A 62 -1.04 7.03 -15.76
N VAL A 63 -0.55 6.52 -14.64
CA VAL A 63 -1.05 6.84 -13.30
C VAL A 63 0.09 7.51 -12.53
N LYS A 64 -0.15 8.71 -12.00
CA LYS A 64 0.80 9.40 -11.13
C LYS A 64 0.60 8.90 -9.71
N GLY A 65 1.52 8.08 -9.23
CA GLY A 65 1.44 7.41 -7.94
C GLY A 65 1.88 5.96 -8.06
N ILE A 66 1.38 5.13 -7.18
CA ILE A 66 1.68 3.69 -7.18
C ILE A 66 0.44 2.88 -7.50
N LEU A 67 0.65 1.70 -8.07
CA LEU A 67 -0.39 0.71 -8.27
C LEU A 67 -0.04 -0.54 -7.45
N ILE A 68 -0.90 -0.89 -6.51
CA ILE A 68 -0.76 -2.08 -5.66
C ILE A 68 -1.67 -3.17 -6.21
N ARG A 69 -1.09 -4.34 -6.53
CA ARG A 69 -1.84 -5.49 -7.10
C ARG A 69 -2.30 -6.42 -5.99
N ARG A 70 -3.17 -5.93 -5.12
CA ARG A 70 -3.77 -6.72 -4.05
C ARG A 70 -5.29 -6.66 -4.14
N ARG A 71 -5.93 -7.68 -3.57
CA ARG A 71 -7.38 -7.64 -3.38
C ARG A 71 -7.68 -6.88 -2.12
N VAL A 72 -8.69 -6.04 -2.19
CA VAL A 72 -9.32 -5.49 -0.99
C VAL A 72 -9.90 -6.67 -0.20
N LEU A 73 -9.57 -6.73 1.08
CA LEU A 73 -9.87 -7.91 1.92
C LEU A 73 -11.35 -8.07 2.22
N MET A 74 -12.11 -6.98 2.21
CA MET A 74 -13.54 -6.96 2.49
C MET A 74 -14.28 -6.15 1.43
N ASN A 75 -15.46 -6.61 1.03
CA ASN A 75 -16.28 -5.95 0.02
C ASN A 75 -16.88 -4.61 0.50
N ASP A 76 -16.95 -4.41 1.81
CA ASP A 76 -17.55 -3.24 2.45
C ASP A 76 -16.54 -2.10 2.68
N LEU A 77 -15.26 -2.32 2.31
CA LEU A 77 -14.24 -1.28 2.36
C LEU A 77 -14.51 -0.20 1.29
N PRO A 78 -14.23 1.08 1.60
CA PRO A 78 -14.37 2.14 0.62
C PRO A 78 -13.48 1.89 -0.60
N ASN A 79 -14.07 2.04 -1.79
CA ASN A 79 -13.36 1.82 -3.06
C ASN A 79 -12.74 3.11 -3.63
N ASP A 80 -12.96 4.23 -2.98
CA ASP A 80 -12.52 5.56 -3.43
C ASP A 80 -12.37 6.45 -2.19
N ILE A 81 -11.16 6.76 -1.81
CA ILE A 81 -10.84 7.65 -0.70
C ILE A 81 -10.10 8.86 -1.25
N ARG A 82 -10.65 10.05 -1.02
CA ARG A 82 -10.01 11.31 -1.37
C ARG A 82 -9.29 11.90 -0.17
N ASP A 83 -8.20 12.62 -0.45
CA ASP A 83 -7.38 13.25 0.59
C ASP A 83 -6.95 12.25 1.67
N ALA A 84 -6.49 11.07 1.20
CA ALA A 84 -6.16 9.95 2.06
C ALA A 84 -4.88 10.20 2.87
N LYS A 85 -4.95 9.92 4.17
CA LYS A 85 -3.79 9.82 5.05
C LYS A 85 -3.36 8.35 5.12
N VAL A 86 -2.14 8.08 4.68
CA VAL A 86 -1.62 6.72 4.51
C VAL A 86 -0.59 6.40 5.57
N VAL A 87 -0.75 5.27 6.27
CA VAL A 87 0.25 4.69 7.14
C VAL A 87 0.85 3.44 6.50
N CYS A 88 2.17 3.32 6.56
CA CYS A 88 2.93 2.16 6.09
C CYS A 88 3.51 1.39 7.28
N LEU A 89 3.09 0.13 7.44
CA LEU A 89 3.52 -0.76 8.53
C LEU A 89 4.32 -1.93 7.98
N ASP A 90 5.55 -2.09 8.48
CA ASP A 90 6.39 -3.23 8.13
C ASP A 90 6.32 -4.28 9.24
N GLY A 91 5.47 -5.26 9.06
CA GLY A 91 5.23 -6.35 10.01
C GLY A 91 3.77 -6.77 10.01
N ASP A 92 3.43 -7.62 10.98
CA ASP A 92 2.06 -8.09 11.19
C ASP A 92 1.30 -7.11 12.10
N ILE A 93 0.05 -6.85 11.78
CA ILE A 93 -0.90 -6.18 12.67
C ILE A 93 -1.71 -7.27 13.37
N LYS A 94 -1.07 -8.00 14.24
CA LYS A 94 -1.69 -9.04 15.07
C LYS A 94 -0.97 -9.14 16.40
N ILE A 95 -1.65 -9.65 17.39
CA ILE A 95 -1.01 -10.00 18.63
C ILE A 95 -0.06 -11.16 18.33
N ARG A 96 1.24 -10.91 18.49
CA ARG A 96 2.20 -12.00 18.46
C ARG A 96 1.89 -12.88 19.66
N GLU A 97 1.30 -14.05 19.41
CA GLU A 97 1.36 -15.13 20.38
C GLU A 97 2.84 -15.26 20.74
N MET A 98 3.17 -15.02 22.00
CA MET A 98 4.47 -15.40 22.52
C MET A 98 4.51 -16.91 22.50
N VAL A 99 4.80 -17.48 21.34
CA VAL A 99 5.25 -18.88 21.20
C VAL A 99 6.67 -18.92 21.76
N ARG A 100 6.79 -18.68 23.04
CA ARG A 100 7.83 -19.31 23.82
C ARG A 100 7.30 -20.70 24.10
N ASP A 101 8.13 -21.71 23.94
CA ASP A 101 7.95 -23.12 24.32
C ASP A 101 7.60 -23.33 25.81
N THR A 102 6.81 -22.47 26.37
CA THR A 102 6.18 -22.61 27.67
C THR A 102 4.77 -23.05 27.36
N GLU A 103 4.49 -24.34 27.49
CA GLU A 103 3.12 -24.83 27.65
C GLU A 103 2.47 -23.96 28.73
N LEU A 104 1.69 -22.97 28.33
CA LEU A 104 0.76 -22.27 29.23
C LEU A 104 -0.26 -23.35 29.60
N LYS A 105 0.00 -24.06 30.71
CA LYS A 105 -1.01 -24.89 31.35
C LYS A 105 -2.06 -23.95 31.91
N ILE A 106 -3.03 -23.61 31.05
CA ILE A 106 -4.25 -22.93 31.49
C ILE A 106 -4.97 -23.94 32.38
N THR A 107 -4.81 -23.79 33.69
CA THR A 107 -5.30 -24.74 34.68
C THR A 107 -6.67 -24.37 35.26
N SER A 108 -7.23 -23.21 34.86
CA SER A 108 -8.57 -22.78 35.28
C SER A 108 -9.31 -22.00 34.18
N ALA A 109 -10.64 -22.04 34.22
CA ALA A 109 -11.50 -21.28 33.33
C ALA A 109 -11.25 -19.76 33.49
N ASP A 110 -11.08 -19.28 34.70
CA ASP A 110 -10.83 -17.87 35.02
C ASP A 110 -9.51 -17.35 34.43
N ALA A 111 -8.49 -18.21 34.32
CA ALA A 111 -7.23 -17.87 33.68
C ALA A 111 -7.38 -17.76 32.16
N LEU A 112 -8.22 -18.60 31.55
CA LEU A 112 -8.55 -18.55 30.13
C LEU A 112 -9.33 -17.27 29.80
N ASP A 113 -10.33 -16.94 30.58
CA ASP A 113 -11.15 -15.73 30.40
C ASP A 113 -10.28 -14.46 30.53
N SER A 114 -9.37 -14.45 31.51
CA SER A 114 -8.42 -13.35 31.69
C SER A 114 -7.47 -13.20 30.50
N PHE A 115 -7.02 -14.30 29.90
CA PHE A 115 -6.15 -14.30 28.73
C PHE A 115 -6.90 -13.76 27.49
N ILE A 116 -8.11 -14.25 27.24
CA ILE A 116 -8.97 -13.78 26.13
C ILE A 116 -9.29 -12.29 26.30
N GLY A 117 -9.56 -11.84 27.53
CA GLY A 117 -9.77 -10.43 27.85
C GLY A 117 -8.57 -9.57 27.48
N ALA A 118 -7.38 -9.96 27.94
CA ALA A 118 -6.14 -9.24 27.66
C ALA A 118 -5.80 -9.19 26.15
N GLU A 119 -6.09 -10.28 25.42
CA GLU A 119 -5.92 -10.31 23.96
C GLU A 119 -6.85 -9.33 23.28
N ARG A 120 -8.11 -9.29 23.67
CA ARG A 120 -9.10 -8.35 23.13
C ARG A 120 -8.70 -6.90 23.42
N ASP A 121 -8.30 -6.60 24.65
CA ASP A 121 -7.88 -5.25 25.05
C ASP A 121 -6.68 -4.79 24.23
N ARG A 122 -5.75 -5.69 23.93
CA ARG A 122 -4.59 -5.38 23.10
C ARG A 122 -4.94 -5.13 21.64
N LYS A 123 -5.89 -5.88 21.07
CA LYS A 123 -6.41 -5.63 19.71
C LYS A 123 -7.08 -4.27 19.63
N GLU A 124 -7.87 -3.93 20.64
CA GLU A 124 -8.52 -2.62 20.74
C GLU A 124 -7.50 -1.49 20.86
N GLU A 125 -6.44 -1.65 21.64
CA GLU A 125 -5.35 -0.67 21.77
C GLU A 125 -4.66 -0.40 20.43
N ILE A 126 -4.36 -1.44 19.63
CA ILE A 126 -3.79 -1.31 18.29
C ILE A 126 -4.75 -0.56 17.36
N PHE A 127 -6.02 -0.95 17.38
CA PHE A 127 -7.05 -0.29 16.57
C PHE A 127 -7.21 1.19 16.94
N GLN A 128 -7.29 1.51 18.22
CA GLN A 128 -7.39 2.88 18.71
C GLN A 128 -6.16 3.72 18.31
N GLY A 129 -4.96 3.16 18.39
CA GLY A 129 -3.74 3.84 17.95
C GLY A 129 -3.79 4.22 16.45
N ILE A 130 -4.28 3.32 15.59
CA ILE A 130 -4.48 3.60 14.18
C ILE A 130 -5.56 4.69 13.98
N LEU A 131 -6.68 4.59 14.69
CA LEU A 131 -7.79 5.53 14.58
C LEU A 131 -7.38 6.94 15.05
N GLU A 132 -6.70 7.05 16.18
CA GLU A 132 -6.24 8.32 16.77
C GLU A 132 -5.18 9.01 15.92
N SER A 133 -4.36 8.26 15.18
CA SER A 133 -3.42 8.84 14.21
C SER A 133 -4.14 9.59 13.08
N GLY A 134 -5.40 9.27 12.81
CA GLY A 134 -6.19 9.83 11.73
C GLY A 134 -5.89 9.20 10.36
N ALA A 135 -5.27 8.02 10.33
CA ALA A 135 -5.03 7.27 9.10
C ALA A 135 -6.35 6.84 8.46
N THR A 136 -6.47 7.00 7.14
CA THR A 136 -7.61 6.54 6.35
C THR A 136 -7.25 5.34 5.47
N VAL A 137 -5.95 5.11 5.27
CA VAL A 137 -5.42 3.96 4.53
C VAL A 137 -4.29 3.33 5.32
N VAL A 138 -4.36 2.03 5.52
CA VAL A 138 -3.33 1.21 6.18
C VAL A 138 -2.73 0.25 5.18
N LEU A 139 -1.43 0.35 4.93
CA LEU A 139 -0.65 -0.52 4.07
C LEU A 139 0.29 -1.35 4.95
N CYS A 140 0.16 -2.68 4.92
CA CYS A 140 0.87 -3.59 5.79
C CYS A 140 1.65 -4.63 4.99
N SER A 141 2.91 -4.88 5.35
CA SER A 141 3.71 -5.94 4.73
C SER A 141 3.33 -7.34 5.21
N GLY A 142 2.87 -7.45 6.44
CA GLY A 142 2.44 -8.69 7.07
C GLY A 142 0.93 -8.93 6.99
N GLU A 143 0.43 -9.76 7.90
CA GLU A 143 -0.99 -10.10 8.03
C GLU A 143 -1.68 -9.18 9.04
N ILE A 144 -2.93 -8.86 8.77
CA ILE A 144 -3.80 -8.13 9.69
C ILE A 144 -4.73 -9.12 10.38
N ASP A 145 -4.82 -9.03 11.70
CA ASP A 145 -5.78 -9.82 12.47
C ASP A 145 -7.22 -9.51 12.00
N LYS A 146 -8.04 -10.56 11.90
CA LYS A 146 -9.40 -10.43 11.36
C LYS A 146 -10.30 -9.52 12.18
N ASP A 147 -10.16 -9.54 13.51
CA ASP A 147 -10.96 -8.71 14.38
C ASP A 147 -10.58 -7.24 14.21
N ILE A 148 -9.26 -6.95 14.12
CA ILE A 148 -8.76 -5.60 13.84
C ILE A 148 -9.20 -5.14 12.44
N LEU A 149 -9.13 -6.03 11.44
CA LEU A 149 -9.57 -5.72 10.09
C LEU A 149 -11.06 -5.34 10.04
N HIS A 150 -11.92 -6.05 10.78
CA HIS A 150 -13.33 -5.70 10.91
C HIS A 150 -13.52 -4.32 11.53
N LEU A 151 -12.82 -4.02 12.61
CA LEU A 151 -12.88 -2.70 13.27
C LEU A 151 -12.43 -1.57 12.33
N LEU A 152 -11.36 -1.78 11.55
CA LEU A 152 -10.88 -0.82 10.55
C LEU A 152 -11.93 -0.60 9.45
N CYS A 153 -12.53 -1.70 8.96
CA CYS A 153 -13.59 -1.64 7.94
C CYS A 153 -14.82 -0.85 8.44
N ASP A 154 -15.30 -1.16 9.64
CA ASP A 154 -16.45 -0.48 10.26
C ASP A 154 -16.19 1.03 10.46
N SER A 155 -14.93 1.40 10.63
CA SER A 155 -14.49 2.80 10.74
C SER A 155 -14.21 3.46 9.39
N GLY A 156 -14.39 2.74 8.28
CA GLY A 156 -14.15 3.26 6.92
C GLY A 156 -12.68 3.41 6.55
N ILE A 157 -11.77 2.73 7.24
CA ILE A 157 -10.34 2.73 6.98
C ILE A 157 -10.02 1.62 5.98
N LEU A 158 -9.43 1.98 4.83
CA LEU A 158 -8.98 1.02 3.84
C LEU A 158 -7.72 0.30 4.33
N ALA A 159 -7.76 -1.02 4.41
CA ALA A 159 -6.61 -1.82 4.82
C ALA A 159 -6.18 -2.79 3.71
N VAL A 160 -4.87 -2.82 3.45
CA VAL A 160 -4.24 -3.73 2.49
C VAL A 160 -3.09 -4.45 3.18
N GLU A 161 -3.12 -5.77 3.14
CA GLU A 161 -2.11 -6.65 3.76
C GLU A 161 -1.21 -7.33 2.73
N LYS A 162 -0.13 -7.93 3.24
CA LYS A 162 0.79 -8.77 2.46
C LYS A 162 1.46 -8.05 1.30
N LEU A 163 1.78 -6.77 1.47
CA LEU A 163 2.61 -6.04 0.54
C LEU A 163 4.04 -6.59 0.60
N ASP A 164 4.69 -6.72 -0.55
CA ASP A 164 6.11 -6.98 -0.50
C ASP A 164 6.89 -5.73 -0.06
N SER A 165 8.13 -5.92 0.39
CA SER A 165 8.95 -4.82 0.91
C SER A 165 9.23 -3.73 -0.14
N THR A 166 9.20 -4.07 -1.42
CA THR A 166 9.36 -3.12 -2.53
C THR A 166 8.08 -2.31 -2.74
N GLU A 167 6.92 -2.98 -2.72
CA GLU A 167 5.61 -2.31 -2.81
C GLU A 167 5.41 -1.33 -1.64
N LEU A 168 5.73 -1.77 -0.40
CA LEU A 168 5.61 -0.93 0.79
C LEU A 168 6.54 0.30 0.74
N ARG A 169 7.79 0.09 0.31
CA ARG A 169 8.77 1.18 0.16
C ARG A 169 8.34 2.17 -0.93
N ASN A 170 7.87 1.68 -2.06
CA ASN A 170 7.36 2.54 -3.12
C ASN A 170 6.12 3.33 -2.66
N ALA A 171 5.26 2.73 -1.82
CA ALA A 171 4.12 3.41 -1.23
C ALA A 171 4.57 4.53 -0.27
N SER A 172 5.50 4.23 0.62
CA SER A 172 6.11 5.20 1.52
C SER A 172 6.74 6.37 0.75
N ASP A 173 7.53 6.08 -0.28
CA ASP A 173 8.17 7.09 -1.14
C ASP A 173 7.15 7.96 -1.89
N ALA A 174 6.06 7.37 -2.40
CA ALA A 174 5.06 8.09 -3.19
C ALA A 174 4.15 8.98 -2.33
N THR A 175 3.88 8.59 -1.09
CA THR A 175 3.01 9.32 -0.15
C THR A 175 3.79 10.19 0.83
N SER A 176 5.12 10.03 0.89
CA SER A 176 6.00 10.63 1.90
C SER A 176 5.67 10.16 3.32
N SER A 177 5.10 8.96 3.45
CA SER A 177 4.87 8.33 4.75
C SER A 177 6.14 7.70 5.29
N ARG A 178 6.24 7.57 6.60
CA ARG A 178 7.30 6.80 7.25
C ARG A 178 6.88 5.33 7.39
N ILE A 179 7.81 4.41 7.20
CA ILE A 179 7.57 3.00 7.47
C ILE A 179 7.79 2.74 8.97
N ILE A 180 6.79 2.18 9.64
CA ILE A 180 6.76 1.90 11.07
C ILE A 180 6.69 0.39 11.26
N GLU A 181 7.41 -0.14 12.24
CA GLU A 181 7.43 -1.58 12.53
C GLU A 181 6.38 -1.99 13.58
N ASN A 182 6.04 -1.07 14.49
CA ASN A 182 5.11 -1.35 15.58
C ASN A 182 3.85 -0.49 15.45
N PRO A 183 2.66 -1.09 15.32
CA PRO A 183 1.42 -0.33 15.14
C PRO A 183 1.01 0.54 16.33
N LEU A 184 1.65 0.38 17.49
CA LEU A 184 1.41 1.23 18.66
C LEU A 184 2.24 2.51 18.68
N ASP A 185 3.26 2.60 17.85
CA ASP A 185 4.17 3.75 17.77
C ASP A 185 3.80 4.73 16.65
N ILE A 186 2.58 4.63 16.12
CA ILE A 186 2.09 5.48 15.03
C ILE A 186 1.83 6.88 15.56
N GLU A 187 2.49 7.87 14.95
CA GLU A 187 2.23 9.28 15.19
C GLU A 187 1.64 9.96 13.94
N GLU A 188 0.93 11.07 14.11
CA GLU A 188 0.39 11.83 12.97
C GLU A 188 1.49 12.30 12.00
N SER A 189 2.72 12.51 12.51
CA SER A 189 3.90 12.90 11.72
C SER A 189 4.40 11.81 10.78
N ASP A 190 4.03 10.56 10.99
CA ASP A 190 4.46 9.40 10.19
C ASP A 190 3.53 9.14 9.01
N LEU A 191 2.37 9.79 8.99
CA LEU A 191 1.40 9.63 7.93
C LEU A 191 1.84 10.34 6.65
N GLY A 192 1.67 9.64 5.54
CA GLY A 192 1.80 10.21 4.21
C GLY A 192 0.47 10.73 3.70
N PHE A 193 0.53 11.48 2.60
CA PHE A 193 -0.65 12.02 1.94
C PHE A 193 -0.82 11.44 0.54
N CYS A 194 -2.04 11.09 0.20
CA CYS A 194 -2.43 10.67 -1.14
C CYS A 194 -3.73 11.38 -1.53
N GLY A 195 -3.73 12.09 -2.64
CA GLY A 195 -4.92 12.80 -3.10
C GLY A 195 -6.09 11.89 -3.48
N HIS A 196 -5.77 10.64 -3.86
CA HIS A 196 -6.77 9.65 -4.26
C HIS A 196 -6.23 8.21 -4.03
N ALA A 197 -6.93 7.40 -3.28
CA ALA A 197 -6.62 6.01 -2.99
C ALA A 197 -7.82 5.10 -3.29
#